data_87da1af4e47c96cebeafac1744918c76
#
_entry.id   87da1af4e47c96cebeafac1744918c76
#
_cell.length_a   1.000
_cell.length_b   1.000
_cell.length_c   1.000
_cell.angle_alpha   90.00
_cell.angle_beta   90.00
_cell.angle_gamma   90.00
#
_symmetry.space_group_name_H-M   'P 1'
#
loop_
_entity.id
_entity.type
_entity.pdbx_description
1 polymer ?
#
loop_
_entity_poly.entity_id
_entity_poly.type
_entity_poly.pdbx_seq_one_letter_code
_entity_poly.pdbx_strand_id
1 'polypeptide(L)'
;MSHQLIIKGSLRRARFTLDLDLNVDLTKPLGIMGATGAGKTTLLRVIAGLEPDFSGQVEFCGEIWHDGDHPDQVPTHQRGLGVVFQDGRLLPGRTVERNLAFAQQRARNVDAAVSYEALTEALDLNHLLSEPAKVLSGGERQRVALARALLVRPRLLLLDEPLAANDADHRQQLIAHLAEWLTAAGIPLVYVSHAAHELAQLTRQLIVLERGAVSAQGETHVMLAAQREASKNATQSVAAVVTSTDAEHSTATLQFDHDAAGAVVSGERVLLQRDPEDSGLGAALQPQPEEDQH
;
A
#
# COMPACT_ATOMS: atom_id res chain seq x y z
N MET A 1 23.92 12.93 -0.73
CA MET A 1 22.93 14.01 -0.94
C MET A 1 21.72 13.67 -0.06
N SER A 2 21.12 14.64 0.60
CA SER A 2 19.90 14.42 1.38
C SER A 2 18.73 14.16 0.45
N HIS A 3 17.97 13.07 0.66
CA HIS A 3 16.74 12.77 -0.10
C HIS A 3 15.50 13.16 0.75
N GLN A 4 15.53 14.37 1.31
CA GLN A 4 14.47 14.84 2.18
C GLN A 4 13.19 15.14 1.40
N LEU A 5 12.07 14.64 1.91
CA LEU A 5 10.71 14.96 1.45
C LEU A 5 9.98 15.66 2.57
N ILE A 6 9.52 16.88 2.30
CA ILE A 6 8.74 17.69 3.23
C ILE A 6 7.38 17.97 2.61
N ILE A 7 6.31 17.71 3.35
CA ILE A 7 4.93 17.99 2.95
C ILE A 7 4.22 18.63 4.14
N LYS A 8 3.76 19.87 3.97
CA LYS A 8 2.99 20.58 4.99
C LYS A 8 1.78 21.23 4.36
N GLY A 9 0.59 20.91 4.84
CA GLY A 9 -0.63 21.50 4.33
C GLY A 9 -1.81 20.55 4.31
N SER A 10 -2.88 20.97 3.66
CA SER A 10 -4.13 20.21 3.66
C SER A 10 -4.80 20.16 2.29
N LEU A 11 -5.58 19.10 2.09
CA LEU A 11 -6.45 18.93 0.93
C LEU A 11 -7.84 18.56 1.40
N ARG A 12 -8.83 19.41 1.10
CA ARG A 12 -10.24 19.14 1.45
C ARG A 12 -10.97 18.50 0.28
N ARG A 13 -11.71 17.44 0.57
CA ARG A 13 -12.67 16.78 -0.32
C ARG A 13 -14.03 16.66 0.39
N ALA A 14 -15.09 16.42 -0.35
CA ALA A 14 -16.48 16.42 0.21
C ALA A 14 -16.66 15.52 1.43
N ARG A 15 -15.93 14.40 1.52
CA ARG A 15 -16.07 13.40 2.61
C ARG A 15 -14.76 13.16 3.38
N PHE A 16 -13.70 13.93 3.11
CA PHE A 16 -12.37 13.60 3.59
C PHE A 16 -11.48 14.84 3.57
N THR A 17 -10.66 15.02 4.59
CA THR A 17 -9.60 16.02 4.63
C THR A 17 -8.28 15.28 4.85
N LEU A 18 -7.31 15.51 3.96
CA LEU A 18 -5.93 15.12 4.16
C LEU A 18 -5.22 16.30 4.84
N ASP A 19 -4.65 16.06 6.01
CA ASP A 19 -3.88 17.05 6.77
C ASP A 19 -2.49 16.49 7.08
N LEU A 20 -1.46 17.15 6.60
CA LEU A 20 -0.09 16.63 6.56
C LEU A 20 0.89 17.61 7.18
N ASP A 21 1.70 17.12 8.11
CA ASP A 21 2.98 17.68 8.52
C ASP A 21 4.01 16.55 8.55
N LEU A 22 4.62 16.32 7.39
CA LEU A 22 5.52 15.20 7.15
C LEU A 22 6.91 15.72 6.77
N ASN A 23 7.93 15.21 7.44
CA ASN A 23 9.32 15.44 7.12
C ASN A 23 10.08 14.12 7.24
N VAL A 24 10.49 13.55 6.09
CA VAL A 24 11.13 12.24 6.02
C VAL A 24 12.40 12.27 5.15
N ASP A 25 13.41 11.53 5.58
CA ASP A 25 14.61 11.29 4.80
C ASP A 25 14.46 9.99 3.99
N LEU A 26 14.27 10.11 2.69
CA LEU A 26 14.08 9.00 1.76
C LEU A 26 15.41 8.32 1.34
N THR A 27 16.55 8.59 2.01
CA THR A 27 17.70 7.68 1.96
C THR A 27 17.32 6.31 2.53
N LYS A 28 16.29 6.28 3.37
CA LYS A 28 15.61 5.06 3.83
C LYS A 28 14.26 4.95 3.14
N PRO A 29 13.96 3.86 2.41
CA PRO A 29 12.65 3.66 1.78
C PRO A 29 11.49 3.80 2.77
N LEU A 30 10.47 4.58 2.39
CA LEU A 30 9.30 4.87 3.19
C LEU A 30 8.12 3.97 2.84
N GLY A 31 7.58 3.27 3.83
CA GLY A 31 6.30 2.58 3.76
C GLY A 31 5.14 3.47 4.20
N ILE A 32 3.99 3.27 3.57
CA ILE A 32 2.73 3.89 3.98
C ILE A 32 1.69 2.81 4.19
N MET A 33 1.12 2.75 5.39
CA MET A 33 0.05 1.83 5.76
C MET A 33 -1.19 2.61 6.22
N GLY A 34 -2.34 1.97 6.24
CA GLY A 34 -3.61 2.52 6.74
C GLY A 34 -4.81 1.87 6.07
N ALA A 35 -5.98 2.01 6.65
CA ALA A 35 -7.23 1.46 6.13
C ALA A 35 -7.56 1.99 4.72
N THR A 36 -8.46 1.30 4.03
CA THR A 36 -9.02 1.79 2.76
C THR A 36 -9.71 3.13 3.01
N GLY A 37 -9.45 4.11 2.14
CA GLY A 37 -9.96 5.47 2.31
C GLY A 37 -9.18 6.36 3.29
N ALA A 38 -8.11 5.89 3.92
CA ALA A 38 -7.28 6.69 4.84
C ALA A 38 -6.52 7.85 4.18
N GLY A 39 -6.43 7.89 2.83
CA GLY A 39 -5.77 8.96 2.09
C GLY A 39 -4.42 8.58 1.47
N LYS A 40 -4.03 7.31 1.50
CA LYS A 40 -2.72 6.85 0.99
C LYS A 40 -2.48 7.22 -0.48
N THR A 41 -3.40 6.87 -1.37
CA THR A 41 -3.34 7.25 -2.80
C THR A 41 -3.36 8.76 -2.98
N THR A 42 -4.14 9.48 -2.18
CA THR A 42 -4.22 10.95 -2.22
C THR A 42 -2.88 11.57 -1.85
N LEU A 43 -2.19 11.04 -0.81
CA LEU A 43 -0.85 11.48 -0.46
C LEU A 43 0.14 11.29 -1.61
N LEU A 44 0.15 10.12 -2.27
CA LEU A 44 1.01 9.91 -3.45
C LEU A 44 0.67 10.89 -4.58
N ARG A 45 -0.61 11.21 -4.78
CA ARG A 45 -1.06 12.16 -5.80
C ARG A 45 -0.64 13.59 -5.46
N VAL A 46 -0.64 13.99 -4.18
CA VAL A 46 -0.09 15.28 -3.72
C VAL A 46 1.41 15.36 -4.03
N ILE A 47 2.20 14.34 -3.69
CA ILE A 47 3.63 14.28 -4.02
C ILE A 47 3.85 14.37 -5.52
N ALA A 48 3.02 13.68 -6.30
CA ALA A 48 3.10 13.68 -7.76
C ALA A 48 2.66 15.01 -8.40
N GLY A 49 2.04 15.94 -7.67
CA GLY A 49 1.48 17.18 -8.23
C GLY A 49 0.21 16.96 -9.06
N LEU A 50 -0.58 15.94 -8.69
CA LEU A 50 -1.85 15.58 -9.33
C LEU A 50 -3.07 16.08 -8.54
N GLU A 51 -2.84 16.84 -7.48
CA GLU A 51 -3.86 17.45 -6.63
C GLU A 51 -3.65 18.97 -6.61
N PRO A 52 -4.17 19.70 -7.61
CA PRO A 52 -3.95 21.16 -7.73
C PRO A 52 -4.58 21.96 -6.59
N ASP A 53 -5.60 21.40 -5.93
CA ASP A 53 -6.30 22.05 -4.80
C ASP A 53 -5.60 21.81 -3.45
N PHE A 54 -4.41 21.20 -3.43
CA PHE A 54 -3.62 21.06 -2.21
C PHE A 54 -3.16 22.43 -1.75
N SER A 55 -3.50 22.81 -0.52
CA SER A 55 -3.09 24.06 0.11
C SER A 55 -1.91 23.78 1.04
N GLY A 56 -0.74 24.31 0.71
CA GLY A 56 0.48 24.12 1.48
C GLY A 56 1.71 23.91 0.60
N GLN A 57 2.72 23.24 1.13
CA GLN A 57 4.02 23.07 0.49
C GLN A 57 4.39 21.60 0.31
N VAL A 58 5.01 21.29 -0.84
CA VAL A 58 5.69 20.02 -1.12
C VAL A 58 7.10 20.34 -1.58
N GLU A 59 8.10 19.83 -0.87
CA GLU A 59 9.52 20.00 -1.18
C GLU A 59 10.21 18.64 -1.27
N PHE A 60 11.10 18.45 -2.25
CA PHE A 60 11.93 17.27 -2.36
C PHE A 60 13.38 17.65 -2.69
N CYS A 61 14.33 17.20 -1.88
CA CYS A 61 15.77 17.49 -2.03
C CYS A 61 16.09 18.98 -2.09
N GLY A 62 15.38 19.83 -1.32
CA GLY A 62 15.55 21.29 -1.33
C GLY A 62 14.88 22.01 -2.50
N GLU A 63 14.20 21.29 -3.39
CA GLU A 63 13.43 21.84 -4.51
C GLU A 63 11.96 21.92 -4.13
N ILE A 64 11.37 23.12 -4.15
CA ILE A 64 9.94 23.33 -3.90
C ILE A 64 9.16 22.89 -5.14
N TRP A 65 8.39 21.81 -5.01
CA TRP A 65 7.58 21.28 -6.09
C TRP A 65 6.16 21.86 -6.13
N HIS A 66 5.67 22.29 -4.99
CA HIS A 66 4.39 22.93 -4.83
C HIS A 66 4.46 23.91 -3.67
N ASP A 67 3.91 25.10 -3.88
CA ASP A 67 3.70 26.09 -2.84
C ASP A 67 2.34 26.75 -3.12
N GLY A 68 1.40 26.58 -2.20
CA GLY A 68 0.03 27.10 -2.36
C GLY A 68 -0.03 28.63 -2.48
N ASP A 69 0.99 29.34 -2.01
CA ASP A 69 1.08 30.81 -2.03
C ASP A 69 1.77 31.33 -3.31
N HIS A 70 2.41 30.45 -4.10
CA HIS A 70 3.13 30.82 -5.31
C HIS A 70 2.60 30.12 -6.57
N PRO A 71 2.48 30.84 -7.72
CA PRO A 71 2.00 30.26 -8.96
C PRO A 71 2.98 29.30 -9.63
N ASP A 72 4.28 29.40 -9.28
CA ASP A 72 5.35 28.63 -9.92
C ASP A 72 5.47 27.26 -9.28
N GLN A 73 4.67 26.31 -9.77
CA GLN A 73 4.71 24.93 -9.35
C GLN A 73 5.52 24.09 -10.35
N VAL A 74 6.32 23.14 -9.84
CA VAL A 74 6.98 22.14 -10.71
C VAL A 74 5.92 21.17 -11.24
N PRO A 75 5.64 21.15 -12.56
CA PRO A 75 4.66 20.26 -13.14
C PRO A 75 5.07 18.78 -12.92
N THR A 76 4.11 17.87 -12.80
CA THR A 76 4.34 16.44 -12.56
C THR A 76 5.42 15.84 -13.47
N HIS A 77 5.41 16.15 -14.77
CA HIS A 77 6.36 15.59 -15.75
C HIS A 77 7.80 16.12 -15.58
N GLN A 78 8.00 17.21 -14.84
CA GLN A 78 9.33 17.76 -14.53
C GLN A 78 9.87 17.30 -13.18
N ARG A 79 9.06 16.74 -12.29
CA ARG A 79 9.47 16.23 -10.96
C ARG A 79 10.40 15.01 -11.05
N GLY A 80 10.52 14.37 -12.21
CA GLY A 80 11.36 13.20 -12.43
C GLY A 80 10.86 11.97 -11.65
N LEU A 81 9.56 11.75 -11.62
CA LEU A 81 8.91 10.67 -10.88
C LEU A 81 8.73 9.40 -11.72
N GLY A 82 8.88 8.24 -11.07
CA GLY A 82 8.27 6.99 -11.49
C GLY A 82 7.02 6.75 -10.64
N VAL A 83 5.85 6.58 -11.25
CA VAL A 83 4.61 6.40 -10.51
C VAL A 83 3.87 5.18 -11.00
N VAL A 84 3.48 4.31 -10.07
CA VAL A 84 2.55 3.20 -10.31
C VAL A 84 1.37 3.37 -9.39
N PHE A 85 0.18 3.55 -9.96
CA PHE A 85 -1.09 3.51 -9.22
C PHE A 85 -1.69 2.10 -9.27
N GLN A 86 -2.58 1.81 -8.35
CA GLN A 86 -3.21 0.51 -8.15
C GLN A 86 -3.83 -0.07 -9.46
N ASP A 87 -4.36 0.78 -10.33
CA ASP A 87 -4.96 0.39 -11.61
C ASP A 87 -3.94 0.16 -12.75
N GLY A 88 -2.64 0.33 -12.48
CA GLY A 88 -1.57 0.08 -13.46
C GLY A 88 -1.75 0.83 -14.77
N ARG A 89 -2.08 2.12 -14.73
CA ARG A 89 -2.40 2.96 -15.92
C ARG A 89 -1.34 2.89 -17.01
N LEU A 90 -1.68 2.19 -18.09
CA LEU A 90 -0.85 2.14 -19.29
C LEU A 90 -1.37 3.11 -20.36
N LEU A 91 -0.50 3.43 -21.33
CA LEU A 91 -0.90 4.25 -22.47
C LEU A 91 -1.88 3.45 -23.34
N PRO A 92 -3.12 3.93 -23.50
CA PRO A 92 -4.13 3.20 -24.26
C PRO A 92 -3.77 3.13 -25.75
N GLY A 93 -4.22 2.07 -26.43
CA GLY A 93 -4.00 1.89 -27.86
C GLY A 93 -2.54 1.56 -28.26
N ARG A 94 -1.68 1.25 -27.28
CA ARG A 94 -0.28 0.86 -27.50
C ARG A 94 -0.02 -0.57 -27.03
N THR A 95 0.97 -1.22 -27.65
CA THR A 95 1.51 -2.50 -27.17
C THR A 95 2.34 -2.29 -25.90
N VAL A 96 2.68 -3.38 -25.20
CA VAL A 96 3.60 -3.38 -24.07
C VAL A 96 4.94 -2.76 -24.47
N GLU A 97 5.55 -3.24 -25.56
CA GLU A 97 6.81 -2.69 -26.08
C GLU A 97 6.76 -1.17 -26.28
N ARG A 98 5.68 -0.66 -26.89
CA ARG A 98 5.51 0.78 -27.11
C ARG A 98 5.30 1.57 -25.81
N ASN A 99 4.70 0.95 -24.78
CA ASN A 99 4.61 1.56 -23.46
C ASN A 99 5.98 1.67 -22.80
N LEU A 100 6.82 0.64 -22.90
CA LEU A 100 8.18 0.63 -22.36
C LEU A 100 9.12 1.55 -23.14
N ALA A 101 9.08 1.52 -24.47
CA ALA A 101 9.87 2.43 -25.33
C ALA A 101 9.56 3.91 -25.07
N PHE A 102 8.28 4.24 -24.80
CA PHE A 102 7.89 5.59 -24.39
C PHE A 102 8.58 6.05 -23.10
N ALA A 103 8.79 5.15 -22.15
CA ALA A 103 9.50 5.43 -20.91
C ALA A 103 11.01 5.60 -21.15
N GLN A 104 11.62 4.71 -21.92
CA GLN A 104 13.04 4.80 -22.26
C GLN A 104 13.41 6.12 -22.96
N GLN A 105 12.57 6.61 -23.89
CA GLN A 105 12.78 7.89 -24.58
C GLN A 105 12.74 9.09 -23.62
N ARG A 106 12.20 8.92 -22.41
CA ARG A 106 12.09 9.95 -21.37
C ARG A 106 13.01 9.68 -20.20
N ALA A 107 13.83 8.64 -20.30
CA ALA A 107 14.79 8.32 -19.27
C ALA A 107 15.77 9.47 -19.07
N ARG A 108 16.08 9.75 -17.81
CA ARG A 108 17.14 10.72 -17.46
C ARG A 108 18.49 10.14 -17.87
N ASN A 109 19.41 11.02 -18.31
CA ASN A 109 20.78 10.66 -18.65
C ASN A 109 21.59 10.34 -17.39
N VAL A 110 21.36 9.18 -16.80
CA VAL A 110 22.12 8.59 -15.70
C VAL A 110 22.44 7.16 -16.06
N ASP A 111 23.56 6.64 -15.60
CA ASP A 111 23.94 5.24 -15.81
C ASP A 111 22.81 4.33 -15.33
N ALA A 112 22.40 3.40 -16.19
CA ALA A 112 21.31 2.50 -15.86
C ALA A 112 21.81 1.42 -14.93
N ALA A 113 21.36 1.43 -13.68
CA ALA A 113 21.58 0.31 -12.76
C ALA A 113 20.84 -0.96 -13.21
N VAL A 114 19.76 -0.79 -14.02
CA VAL A 114 18.96 -1.90 -14.54
C VAL A 114 18.70 -1.69 -16.02
N SER A 115 19.04 -2.70 -16.86
CA SER A 115 18.82 -2.66 -18.30
C SER A 115 17.35 -2.96 -18.66
N TYR A 116 16.97 -2.63 -19.89
CA TYR A 116 15.66 -2.99 -20.43
C TYR A 116 15.44 -4.50 -20.42
N GLU A 117 16.45 -5.24 -20.86
CA GLU A 117 16.42 -6.70 -20.97
C GLU A 117 16.26 -7.34 -19.59
N ALA A 118 17.06 -6.89 -18.61
CA ALA A 118 16.96 -7.39 -17.23
C ALA A 118 15.58 -7.10 -16.61
N LEU A 119 14.99 -5.94 -16.89
CA LEU A 119 13.64 -5.60 -16.42
C LEU A 119 12.56 -6.47 -17.07
N THR A 120 12.63 -6.65 -18.39
CA THR A 120 11.60 -7.43 -19.11
C THR A 120 11.68 -8.92 -18.78
N GLU A 121 12.87 -9.44 -18.52
CA GLU A 121 13.07 -10.83 -18.07
C GLU A 121 12.56 -11.04 -16.64
N ALA A 122 13.03 -10.24 -15.69
CA ALA A 122 12.67 -10.40 -14.27
C ALA A 122 11.19 -10.10 -13.96
N LEU A 123 10.53 -9.26 -14.77
CA LEU A 123 9.09 -8.98 -14.67
C LEU A 123 8.26 -9.91 -15.57
N ASP A 124 8.87 -10.90 -16.21
CA ASP A 124 8.22 -11.86 -17.11
C ASP A 124 7.37 -11.17 -18.18
N LEU A 125 7.96 -10.21 -18.91
CA LEU A 125 7.26 -9.39 -19.90
C LEU A 125 7.60 -9.77 -21.35
N ASN A 126 8.64 -10.60 -21.59
CA ASN A 126 9.15 -10.86 -22.93
C ASN A 126 8.09 -11.44 -23.87
N HIS A 127 7.21 -12.32 -23.36
CA HIS A 127 6.13 -12.92 -24.11
C HIS A 127 4.95 -11.97 -24.36
N LEU A 128 4.88 -10.83 -23.64
CA LEU A 128 3.80 -9.85 -23.72
C LEU A 128 4.15 -8.62 -24.60
N LEU A 129 5.39 -8.48 -25.07
CA LEU A 129 5.87 -7.25 -25.71
C LEU A 129 5.02 -6.80 -26.90
N SER A 130 4.52 -7.75 -27.71
CA SER A 130 3.64 -7.47 -28.86
C SER A 130 2.17 -7.27 -28.47
N GLU A 131 1.79 -7.63 -27.25
CA GLU A 131 0.38 -7.59 -26.83
C GLU A 131 -0.10 -6.15 -26.59
N PRO A 132 -1.35 -5.84 -27.00
CA PRO A 132 -1.98 -4.57 -26.68
C PRO A 132 -2.25 -4.45 -25.18
N ALA A 133 -2.01 -3.28 -24.57
CA ALA A 133 -2.21 -3.04 -23.14
C ALA A 133 -3.64 -3.39 -22.63
N LYS A 134 -4.65 -3.37 -23.51
CA LYS A 134 -6.05 -3.64 -23.17
C LYS A 134 -6.36 -5.11 -22.86
N VAL A 135 -5.54 -6.04 -23.36
CA VAL A 135 -5.79 -7.49 -23.18
C VAL A 135 -5.07 -8.07 -21.97
N LEU A 136 -4.21 -7.30 -21.33
CA LEU A 136 -3.42 -7.72 -20.17
C LEU A 136 -4.32 -8.00 -18.96
N SER A 137 -4.00 -9.04 -18.22
CA SER A 137 -4.52 -9.27 -16.86
C SER A 137 -4.14 -8.14 -15.91
N GLY A 138 -4.73 -8.11 -14.71
CA GLY A 138 -4.39 -7.12 -13.69
C GLY A 138 -2.93 -7.17 -13.28
N GLY A 139 -2.39 -8.36 -13.02
CA GLY A 139 -1.00 -8.56 -12.63
C GLY A 139 0.00 -8.18 -13.74
N GLU A 140 -0.24 -8.64 -14.97
CA GLU A 140 0.58 -8.25 -16.14
C GLU A 140 0.60 -6.74 -16.32
N ARG A 141 -0.55 -6.08 -16.18
CA ARG A 141 -0.64 -4.62 -16.29
C ARG A 141 0.17 -3.92 -15.21
N GLN A 142 0.14 -4.42 -13.97
CA GLN A 142 0.96 -3.90 -12.86
C GLN A 142 2.45 -4.09 -13.14
N ARG A 143 2.87 -5.27 -13.62
CA ARG A 143 4.28 -5.53 -13.98
C ARG A 143 4.78 -4.61 -15.09
N VAL A 144 3.99 -4.40 -16.14
CA VAL A 144 4.33 -3.43 -17.22
C VAL A 144 4.39 -2.00 -16.69
N ALA A 145 3.48 -1.61 -15.80
CA ALA A 145 3.49 -0.28 -15.19
C ALA A 145 4.73 -0.08 -14.32
N LEU A 146 5.16 -1.10 -13.57
CA LEU A 146 6.37 -1.09 -12.76
C LEU A 146 7.63 -0.97 -13.65
N ALA A 147 7.74 -1.78 -14.71
CA ALA A 147 8.83 -1.67 -15.68
C ALA A 147 8.91 -0.26 -16.26
N ARG A 148 7.79 0.29 -16.67
CA ARG A 148 7.70 1.66 -17.21
C ARG A 148 8.16 2.72 -16.20
N ALA A 149 7.76 2.58 -14.94
CA ALA A 149 8.16 3.51 -13.89
C ALA A 149 9.66 3.46 -13.56
N LEU A 150 10.29 2.29 -13.67
CA LEU A 150 11.74 2.12 -13.48
C LEU A 150 12.55 2.59 -14.70
N LEU A 151 12.06 2.34 -15.93
CA LEU A 151 12.73 2.72 -17.17
C LEU A 151 12.91 4.24 -17.35
N VAL A 152 12.06 5.08 -16.75
CA VAL A 152 12.26 6.55 -16.78
C VAL A 152 13.44 7.00 -15.92
N ARG A 153 14.06 6.10 -15.13
CA ARG A 153 15.14 6.40 -14.18
C ARG A 153 14.77 7.53 -13.23
N PRO A 154 13.78 7.31 -12.38
CA PRO A 154 13.18 8.37 -11.59
C PRO A 154 14.12 8.88 -10.48
N ARG A 155 13.93 10.14 -10.08
CA ARG A 155 14.50 10.72 -8.85
C ARG A 155 13.80 10.23 -7.59
N LEU A 156 12.53 9.85 -7.73
CA LEU A 156 11.66 9.32 -6.67
C LEU A 156 10.65 8.36 -7.28
N LEU A 157 10.55 7.17 -6.70
CA LEU A 157 9.58 6.15 -7.10
C LEU A 157 8.41 6.13 -6.12
N LEU A 158 7.20 6.27 -6.65
CA LEU A 158 5.94 6.25 -5.91
C LEU A 158 5.12 5.02 -6.34
N LEU A 159 4.90 4.08 -5.42
CA LEU A 159 4.21 2.83 -5.70
C LEU A 159 2.97 2.69 -4.81
N ASP A 160 1.80 2.58 -5.43
CA ASP A 160 0.51 2.39 -4.77
C ASP A 160 -0.01 0.97 -5.03
N GLU A 161 0.18 0.08 -4.06
CA GLU A 161 -0.20 -1.34 -4.14
C GLU A 161 0.23 -2.03 -5.45
N PRO A 162 1.50 -1.88 -5.86
CA PRO A 162 1.94 -2.24 -7.21
C PRO A 162 1.91 -3.74 -7.48
N LEU A 163 1.76 -4.58 -6.45
CA LEU A 163 1.83 -6.03 -6.54
C LEU A 163 0.50 -6.72 -6.16
N ALA A 164 -0.55 -5.97 -5.85
CA ALA A 164 -1.80 -6.50 -5.31
C ALA A 164 -2.49 -7.53 -6.23
N ALA A 165 -2.35 -7.40 -7.55
CA ALA A 165 -2.98 -8.28 -8.54
C ALA A 165 -2.09 -9.48 -8.95
N ASN A 166 -0.94 -9.71 -8.29
CA ASN A 166 -0.06 -10.84 -8.55
C ASN A 166 -0.32 -11.96 -7.52
N ASP A 167 -0.15 -13.22 -7.93
CA ASP A 167 -0.17 -14.36 -7.02
C ASP A 167 1.00 -14.31 -6.02
N ALA A 168 0.97 -15.18 -4.99
CA ALA A 168 1.92 -15.11 -3.89
C ALA A 168 3.37 -15.37 -4.31
N ASP A 169 3.58 -16.33 -5.22
CA ASP A 169 4.92 -16.75 -5.66
C ASP A 169 5.58 -15.67 -6.53
N HIS A 170 4.86 -15.17 -7.54
CA HIS A 170 5.34 -14.05 -8.36
C HIS A 170 5.55 -12.80 -7.52
N ARG A 171 4.67 -12.50 -6.58
CA ARG A 171 4.81 -11.33 -5.69
C ARG A 171 6.12 -11.38 -4.91
N GLN A 172 6.47 -12.55 -4.35
CA GLN A 172 7.70 -12.70 -3.58
C GLN A 172 8.95 -12.48 -4.44
N GLN A 173 8.98 -12.99 -5.68
CA GLN A 173 10.06 -12.77 -6.62
C GLN A 173 10.18 -11.30 -7.01
N LEU A 174 9.06 -10.64 -7.30
CA LEU A 174 9.02 -9.21 -7.66
C LEU A 174 9.52 -8.31 -6.53
N ILE A 175 9.21 -8.65 -5.27
CA ILE A 175 9.72 -7.92 -4.09
C ILE A 175 11.24 -8.02 -4.03
N ALA A 176 11.81 -9.22 -4.23
CA ALA A 176 13.25 -9.42 -4.21
C ALA A 176 13.96 -8.60 -5.31
N HIS A 177 13.49 -8.70 -6.56
CA HIS A 177 14.04 -7.91 -7.66
C HIS A 177 13.93 -6.41 -7.43
N LEU A 178 12.76 -5.94 -6.92
CA LEU A 178 12.56 -4.53 -6.62
C LEU A 178 13.53 -4.04 -5.55
N ALA A 179 13.77 -4.81 -4.49
CA ALA A 179 14.73 -4.48 -3.45
C ALA A 179 16.18 -4.37 -3.99
N GLU A 180 16.59 -5.30 -4.86
CA GLU A 180 17.88 -5.27 -5.53
C GLU A 180 18.04 -4.03 -6.41
N TRP A 181 17.05 -3.74 -7.27
CA TRP A 181 17.11 -2.58 -8.18
C TRP A 181 17.13 -1.26 -7.45
N LEU A 182 16.32 -1.11 -6.41
CA LEU A 182 16.29 0.11 -5.61
C LEU A 182 17.63 0.35 -4.91
N THR A 183 18.24 -0.73 -4.39
CA THR A 183 19.55 -0.66 -3.74
C THR A 183 20.65 -0.32 -4.74
N ALA A 184 20.67 -1.01 -5.89
CA ALA A 184 21.69 -0.80 -6.93
C ALA A 184 21.59 0.60 -7.56
N ALA A 185 20.40 1.12 -7.77
CA ALA A 185 20.16 2.41 -8.40
C ALA A 185 20.12 3.59 -7.39
N GLY A 186 20.07 3.31 -6.09
CA GLY A 186 19.92 4.35 -5.05
C GLY A 186 18.65 5.19 -5.22
N ILE A 187 17.56 4.59 -5.74
CA ILE A 187 16.31 5.30 -6.01
C ILE A 187 15.51 5.43 -4.72
N PRO A 188 15.19 6.67 -4.27
CA PRO A 188 14.27 6.89 -3.16
C PRO A 188 12.89 6.29 -3.45
N LEU A 189 12.28 5.66 -2.44
CA LEU A 189 11.01 4.96 -2.56
C LEU A 189 9.98 5.45 -1.55
N VAL A 190 8.76 5.66 -2.03
CA VAL A 190 7.53 5.70 -1.22
C VAL A 190 6.63 4.55 -1.67
N TYR A 191 6.35 3.63 -0.76
CA TYR A 191 5.66 2.37 -1.03
C TYR A 191 4.39 2.25 -0.20
N VAL A 192 3.25 2.21 -0.85
CA VAL A 192 1.95 1.97 -0.21
C VAL A 192 1.60 0.50 -0.32
N SER A 193 1.33 -0.14 0.81
CA SER A 193 0.82 -1.52 0.85
C SER A 193 0.09 -1.80 2.17
N HIS A 194 -0.84 -2.75 2.16
CA HIS A 194 -1.40 -3.36 3.38
C HIS A 194 -0.71 -4.68 3.73
N ALA A 195 0.14 -5.17 2.88
CA ALA A 195 0.86 -6.40 3.12
C ALA A 195 2.10 -6.12 3.99
N ALA A 196 2.02 -6.49 5.26
CA ALA A 196 3.12 -6.26 6.22
C ALA A 196 4.44 -6.89 5.77
N HIS A 197 4.40 -8.05 5.06
CA HIS A 197 5.60 -8.71 4.55
C HIS A 197 6.29 -7.91 3.44
N GLU A 198 5.55 -7.22 2.56
CA GLU A 198 6.10 -6.34 1.53
C GLU A 198 6.81 -5.13 2.15
N LEU A 199 6.13 -4.48 3.10
CA LEU A 199 6.68 -3.35 3.84
C LEU A 199 7.96 -3.74 4.61
N ALA A 200 7.97 -4.90 5.26
CA ALA A 200 9.14 -5.38 6.00
C ALA A 200 10.38 -5.59 5.11
N GLN A 201 10.18 -6.01 3.86
CA GLN A 201 11.27 -6.27 2.92
C GLN A 201 11.73 -5.00 2.20
N LEU A 202 10.81 -4.14 1.77
CA LEU A 202 11.09 -3.00 0.90
C LEU A 202 11.34 -1.68 1.63
N THR A 203 10.92 -1.56 2.90
CA THR A 203 10.98 -0.27 3.60
C THR A 203 11.77 -0.33 4.90
N ARG A 204 12.22 0.84 5.38
CA ARG A 204 12.96 0.98 6.64
C ARG A 204 12.26 1.92 7.61
N GLN A 205 11.42 2.81 7.11
CA GLN A 205 10.54 3.67 7.90
C GLN A 205 9.11 3.48 7.41
N LEU A 206 8.18 3.65 8.32
CA LEU A 206 6.75 3.45 8.10
C LEU A 206 5.97 4.63 8.67
N ILE A 207 4.98 5.09 7.93
CA ILE A 207 3.92 5.94 8.45
C ILE A 207 2.58 5.22 8.37
N VAL A 208 1.75 5.45 9.36
CA VAL A 208 0.36 5.00 9.37
C VAL A 208 -0.55 6.20 9.15
N LEU A 209 -1.39 6.11 8.13
CA LEU A 209 -2.41 7.10 7.84
C LEU A 209 -3.76 6.65 8.37
N GLU A 210 -4.41 7.51 9.15
CA GLU A 210 -5.77 7.32 9.65
C GLU A 210 -6.59 8.58 9.40
N ARG A 211 -7.73 8.42 8.74
CA ARG A 211 -8.69 9.51 8.48
C ARG A 211 -8.05 10.78 7.90
N GLY A 212 -7.02 10.63 7.07
CA GLY A 212 -6.35 11.72 6.41
C GLY A 212 -5.22 12.40 7.18
N ALA A 213 -4.83 11.88 8.34
CA ALA A 213 -3.70 12.37 9.10
C ALA A 213 -2.68 11.26 9.38
N VAL A 214 -1.43 11.64 9.64
CA VAL A 214 -0.39 10.70 10.11
C VAL A 214 -0.67 10.40 11.59
N SER A 215 -1.08 9.16 11.90
CA SER A 215 -1.35 8.72 13.27
C SER A 215 -0.10 8.17 13.97
N ALA A 216 0.83 7.59 13.20
CA ALA A 216 2.08 7.06 13.73
C ALA A 216 3.18 7.11 12.67
N GLN A 217 4.44 7.26 13.12
CA GLN A 217 5.65 7.22 12.30
C GLN A 217 6.78 6.56 13.09
N GLY A 218 7.57 5.70 12.43
CA GLY A 218 8.69 5.02 13.06
C GLY A 218 9.43 4.06 12.14
N GLU A 219 10.29 3.24 12.72
CA GLU A 219 10.99 2.18 11.99
C GLU A 219 10.01 1.06 11.62
N THR A 220 10.07 0.59 10.36
CA THR A 220 9.11 -0.38 9.82
C THR A 220 9.00 -1.63 10.67
N HIS A 221 10.13 -2.23 11.08
CA HIS A 221 10.13 -3.47 11.84
C HIS A 221 9.51 -3.31 13.24
N VAL A 222 9.75 -2.18 13.92
CA VAL A 222 9.18 -1.88 15.24
C VAL A 222 7.66 -1.71 15.12
N MET A 223 7.21 -0.92 14.15
CA MET A 223 5.79 -0.63 13.97
C MET A 223 5.01 -1.88 13.58
N LEU A 224 5.55 -2.72 12.68
CA LEU A 224 4.89 -3.97 12.29
C LEU A 224 4.87 -5.01 13.41
N ALA A 225 5.90 -5.05 14.29
CA ALA A 225 5.89 -5.91 15.48
C ALA A 225 4.79 -5.48 16.46
N ALA A 226 4.70 -4.18 16.76
CA ALA A 226 3.66 -3.63 17.64
C ALA A 226 2.25 -3.90 17.11
N GLN A 227 2.04 -3.79 15.79
CA GLN A 227 0.76 -4.10 15.17
C GLN A 227 0.39 -5.58 15.28
N ARG A 228 1.36 -6.49 15.12
CA ARG A 228 1.13 -7.93 15.30
C ARG A 228 0.75 -8.28 16.75
N GLU A 229 1.38 -7.63 17.72
CA GLU A 229 1.06 -7.81 19.14
C GLU A 229 -0.34 -7.29 19.46
N ALA A 230 -0.67 -6.09 18.97
CA ALA A 230 -2.02 -5.51 19.12
C ALA A 230 -3.10 -6.41 18.48
N SER A 231 -2.83 -6.98 17.30
CA SER A 231 -3.74 -7.91 16.64
C SER A 231 -3.89 -9.24 17.41
N LYS A 232 -2.80 -9.77 17.98
CA LYS A 232 -2.87 -10.98 18.83
C LYS A 232 -3.69 -10.72 20.10
N ASN A 233 -3.52 -9.56 20.72
CA ASN A 233 -4.28 -9.18 21.91
C ASN A 233 -5.75 -8.92 21.58
N ALA A 234 -6.07 -8.38 20.41
CA ALA A 234 -7.45 -8.22 19.92
C ALA A 234 -8.10 -9.56 19.52
N THR A 235 -7.29 -10.57 19.18
CA THR A 235 -7.75 -11.93 18.85
C THR A 235 -7.69 -12.85 20.08
N GLN A 236 -7.49 -12.32 21.30
CA GLN A 236 -7.72 -13.11 22.50
C GLN A 236 -9.20 -13.52 22.50
N SER A 237 -9.41 -14.80 22.21
CA SER A 237 -10.71 -15.44 22.24
C SER A 237 -11.41 -15.12 23.56
N VAL A 238 -12.54 -14.46 23.48
CA VAL A 238 -13.40 -14.23 24.63
C VAL A 238 -13.95 -15.58 25.03
N ALA A 239 -13.46 -16.15 26.12
CA ALA A 239 -13.99 -17.39 26.64
C ALA A 239 -15.43 -17.14 27.13
N ALA A 240 -16.38 -17.83 26.52
CA ALA A 240 -17.78 -17.78 26.95
C ALA A 240 -18.24 -19.19 27.31
N VAL A 241 -19.00 -19.31 28.39
CA VAL A 241 -19.61 -20.58 28.80
C VAL A 241 -21.04 -20.60 28.26
N VAL A 242 -21.37 -21.67 27.50
CA VAL A 242 -22.76 -21.90 27.12
C VAL A 242 -23.57 -22.27 28.34
N THR A 243 -24.44 -21.40 28.80
CA THR A 243 -25.24 -21.63 30.02
C THR A 243 -26.57 -22.33 29.74
N SER A 244 -27.09 -22.19 28.53
CA SER A 244 -28.28 -22.94 28.12
C SER A 244 -28.36 -23.03 26.57
N THR A 245 -29.00 -24.08 26.07
CA THR A 245 -29.30 -24.23 24.63
C THR A 245 -30.80 -24.49 24.50
N ASP A 246 -31.44 -23.78 23.58
CA ASP A 246 -32.84 -24.03 23.21
C ASP A 246 -32.83 -24.68 21.81
N ALA A 247 -33.13 -25.97 21.78
CA ALA A 247 -33.13 -26.75 20.56
C ALA A 247 -34.30 -26.45 19.62
N GLU A 248 -35.42 -25.96 20.16
CA GLU A 248 -36.61 -25.61 19.37
C GLU A 248 -36.42 -24.31 18.60
N HIS A 249 -35.65 -23.38 19.12
CA HIS A 249 -35.36 -22.08 18.51
C HIS A 249 -33.95 -21.95 17.94
N SER A 250 -33.14 -23.02 18.02
CA SER A 250 -31.72 -23.03 17.56
C SER A 250 -30.89 -21.89 18.15
N THR A 251 -31.14 -21.56 19.43
CA THR A 251 -30.45 -20.49 20.15
C THR A 251 -29.60 -21.05 21.31
N ALA A 252 -28.52 -20.38 21.61
CA ALA A 252 -27.68 -20.65 22.77
C ALA A 252 -27.46 -19.36 23.58
N THR A 253 -27.56 -19.45 24.89
CA THR A 253 -27.24 -18.36 25.81
C THR A 253 -25.78 -18.50 26.23
N LEU A 254 -25.00 -17.44 26.02
CA LEU A 254 -23.58 -17.36 26.34
C LEU A 254 -23.39 -16.46 27.57
N GLN A 255 -22.60 -16.91 28.52
CA GLN A 255 -22.14 -16.10 29.65
C GLN A 255 -20.67 -15.76 29.44
N PHE A 256 -20.34 -14.49 29.34
CA PHE A 256 -19.00 -13.98 29.21
C PHE A 256 -18.40 -13.66 30.57
N ASP A 257 -17.09 -13.83 30.72
CA ASP A 257 -16.38 -13.35 31.90
C ASP A 257 -16.46 -11.82 31.98
N HIS A 258 -16.49 -11.27 33.18
CA HIS A 258 -16.93 -9.88 33.47
C HIS A 258 -16.14 -8.80 32.70
N ASP A 259 -14.88 -9.06 32.31
CA ASP A 259 -14.04 -8.14 31.56
C ASP A 259 -14.27 -8.19 30.04
N ALA A 260 -14.99 -9.17 29.54
CA ALA A 260 -15.21 -9.38 28.11
C ALA A 260 -16.58 -8.85 27.59
N ALA A 261 -17.47 -8.44 28.47
CA ALA A 261 -18.84 -8.03 28.14
C ALA A 261 -18.92 -6.78 27.22
N GLY A 262 -17.84 -6.03 27.06
CA GLY A 262 -17.77 -4.87 26.14
C GLY A 262 -17.29 -5.22 24.72
N ALA A 263 -16.85 -6.45 24.46
CA ALA A 263 -16.23 -6.85 23.20
C ALA A 263 -17.22 -7.45 22.18
N VAL A 264 -18.46 -7.78 22.61
CA VAL A 264 -19.48 -8.36 21.71
C VAL A 264 -20.64 -7.39 21.55
N VAL A 265 -20.86 -6.94 20.32
CA VAL A 265 -21.97 -6.05 19.96
C VAL A 265 -23.20 -6.90 19.61
N SER A 266 -24.37 -6.51 20.14
CA SER A 266 -25.64 -7.19 19.86
C SER A 266 -25.92 -7.20 18.35
N GLY A 267 -26.02 -8.39 17.74
CA GLY A 267 -26.32 -8.58 16.32
C GLY A 267 -25.20 -9.22 15.48
N GLU A 268 -23.99 -9.38 16.03
CA GLU A 268 -22.93 -10.14 15.34
C GLU A 268 -23.21 -11.64 15.35
N ARG A 269 -23.01 -12.27 14.19
CA ARG A 269 -23.04 -13.74 14.07
C ARG A 269 -21.76 -14.30 14.63
N VAL A 270 -21.88 -15.19 15.58
CA VAL A 270 -20.75 -15.85 16.25
C VAL A 270 -20.69 -17.30 15.82
N LEU A 271 -19.53 -17.75 15.35
CA LEU A 271 -19.30 -19.15 14.98
C LEU A 271 -18.78 -19.89 16.20
N LEU A 272 -19.52 -20.89 16.66
CA LEU A 272 -19.09 -21.78 17.74
C LEU A 272 -18.33 -22.96 17.17
N GLN A 273 -17.01 -23.04 17.43
CA GLN A 273 -16.20 -24.22 17.11
C GLN A 273 -16.05 -25.09 18.34
N ARG A 274 -16.36 -26.37 18.20
CA ARG A 274 -16.19 -27.36 19.28
C ARG A 274 -14.72 -27.78 19.28
N ASP A 275 -14.07 -27.70 20.44
CA ASP A 275 -12.76 -28.29 20.63
C ASP A 275 -12.91 -29.83 20.70
N PRO A 276 -12.25 -30.60 19.82
CA PRO A 276 -12.42 -32.07 19.78
C PRO A 276 -11.85 -32.81 21.02
N GLU A 277 -11.01 -32.17 21.83
CA GLU A 277 -10.38 -32.80 23.00
C GLU A 277 -11.09 -32.46 24.32
N ASP A 278 -12.02 -31.53 24.36
CA ASP A 278 -12.73 -31.16 25.58
C ASP A 278 -14.14 -31.76 25.61
N SER A 279 -14.39 -32.65 26.55
CA SER A 279 -15.73 -33.21 26.80
C SER A 279 -16.69 -32.21 27.45
N GLY A 280 -16.24 -30.98 27.70
CA GLY A 280 -17.01 -29.77 28.06
C GLY A 280 -17.19 -28.87 26.88
N LEU A 281 -18.34 -28.22 26.73
CA LEU A 281 -18.65 -27.26 25.69
C LEU A 281 -17.79 -25.98 25.81
N GLY A 282 -16.54 -26.05 25.32
CA GLY A 282 -15.71 -24.89 25.11
C GLY A 282 -15.92 -24.39 23.67
N ALA A 283 -16.35 -23.18 23.46
CA ALA A 283 -16.54 -22.58 22.15
C ALA A 283 -15.62 -21.38 21.97
N ALA A 284 -14.81 -21.41 20.91
CA ALA A 284 -14.04 -20.24 20.47
C ALA A 284 -14.89 -19.42 19.49
N LEU A 285 -14.99 -18.13 19.73
CA LEU A 285 -15.77 -17.18 18.93
C LEU A 285 -14.89 -16.54 17.85
N GLN A 286 -15.21 -16.74 16.57
CA GLN A 286 -14.59 -15.98 15.48
C GLN A 286 -15.65 -15.15 14.75
N PRO A 287 -15.45 -13.84 14.53
CA PRO A 287 -16.32 -13.05 13.68
C PRO A 287 -16.19 -13.51 12.23
N GLN A 288 -17.33 -13.77 11.57
CA GLN A 288 -17.35 -13.97 10.09
C GLN A 288 -17.48 -12.65 9.36
N PRO A 289 -16.80 -12.46 8.22
CA PRO A 289 -17.07 -11.35 7.34
C PRO A 289 -18.48 -11.48 6.75
N GLU A 290 -19.20 -10.37 6.69
CA GLU A 290 -20.49 -10.27 6.01
C GLU A 290 -20.32 -10.72 4.53
N GLU A 291 -20.98 -11.80 4.13
CA GLU A 291 -21.25 -12.08 2.73
C GLU A 291 -22.34 -11.11 2.27
N ASP A 292 -21.97 -10.13 1.46
CA ASP A 292 -22.90 -9.32 0.69
C ASP A 292 -23.71 -10.23 -0.24
N GLN A 293 -24.94 -10.49 0.15
CA GLN A 293 -25.97 -10.97 -0.77
C GLN A 293 -26.62 -9.77 -1.44
N HIS A 294 -26.15 -9.47 -2.65
CA HIS A 294 -27.00 -8.93 -3.73
C HIS A 294 -26.36 -9.27 -5.08
#